data_52ba0821e6d0e1b323d4b74e799e1eed
#
_entry.id   52ba0821e6d0e1b323d4b74e799e1eed
#
_cell.length_a   1.000
_cell.length_b   1.000
_cell.length_c   1.000
_cell.angle_alpha   90.00
_cell.angle_beta   90.00
_cell.angle_gamma   90.00
#
_symmetry.space_group_name_H-M   'P 1'
#
loop_
_entity.id
_entity.type
_entity.pdbx_description
1 polymer ?
#
loop_
_entity_poly.entity_id
_entity_poly.type
_entity_poly.pdbx_seq_one_letter_code
_entity_poly.pdbx_strand_id
1 'polypeptide(L)'
;LAIHGLNRSTGSSDLLVLPRLDATTAATNPGLGEAGYFQNSTPATSNGTNQGLPAGAVTFSVPGRGFTNSVSLELSVASPNADIRYTTNGNVPNASSTRYTGNPISITSSQIIRARAYSNGLAPGPVSEEGYIELSSSAESFSSDIPVVIMERFSGGPTASNGKAYVFFAFFEPDPVTGITRLNKPYSLGTRGGYKTRGSSSSGFEKKAYSIEAWNENNRNKDISPFGMPEESDWILNARSQFDRSLMRNAFIYNLSNQTGRYAMRTRFVELFLNTNGGSLSYGTRSSADYDGVYTFMEKISRDQERVDVERLPDSVSSEPGITGGYIMKIDRLDPGDGGLSA
;
A
#
# COMPACT_ATOMS: atom_id res chain seq x y z
N LEU A 1 8.46 25.45 -21.29
CA LEU A 1 9.41 25.21 -20.17
C LEU A 1 10.05 23.84 -20.38
N ALA A 2 11.34 23.79 -20.72
CA ALA A 2 12.06 22.52 -20.76
C ALA A 2 12.68 22.26 -19.38
N ILE A 3 12.19 21.25 -18.69
CA ILE A 3 12.79 20.79 -17.43
C ILE A 3 13.80 19.69 -17.79
N HIS A 4 15.10 20.02 -17.70
CA HIS A 4 16.16 19.03 -17.84
C HIS A 4 16.40 18.35 -16.51
N GLY A 5 15.82 17.18 -16.34
CA GLY A 5 16.24 16.27 -15.28
C GLY A 5 17.46 15.48 -15.74
N LEU A 6 18.61 15.69 -15.14
CA LEU A 6 19.82 14.92 -15.41
C LEU A 6 19.86 13.69 -14.50
N ASN A 7 19.57 12.53 -15.05
CA ASN A 7 19.84 11.28 -14.37
C ASN A 7 21.29 10.86 -14.66
N ARG A 8 22.08 10.61 -13.63
CA ARG A 8 23.52 10.35 -13.74
C ARG A 8 23.86 8.96 -14.27
N SER A 9 22.89 8.06 -14.36
CA SER A 9 23.05 6.74 -14.97
C SER A 9 21.72 6.23 -15.52
N THR A 10 21.79 5.43 -16.58
CA THR A 10 20.64 4.79 -17.23
C THR A 10 19.95 3.72 -16.36
N GLY A 11 20.50 3.39 -15.22
CA GLY A 11 19.96 2.39 -14.27
C GLY A 11 19.42 2.99 -12.96
N SER A 12 19.40 4.31 -12.79
CA SER A 12 18.88 4.93 -11.58
C SER A 12 17.36 5.11 -11.68
N SER A 13 16.63 4.51 -10.76
CA SER A 13 15.16 4.64 -10.62
C SER A 13 14.71 5.92 -9.90
N ASP A 14 15.64 6.81 -9.52
CA ASP A 14 15.42 7.81 -8.49
C ASP A 14 15.26 9.26 -9.00
N LEU A 15 14.96 9.44 -10.30
CA LEU A 15 14.59 10.76 -10.77
C LEU A 15 13.13 11.06 -10.46
N LEU A 16 12.82 11.45 -9.24
CA LEU A 16 11.54 12.05 -8.89
C LEU A 16 11.62 13.55 -9.16
N VAL A 17 11.30 13.99 -10.36
CA VAL A 17 10.93 15.38 -10.60
C VAL A 17 9.42 15.45 -10.43
N LEU A 18 8.96 16.01 -9.31
CA LEU A 18 7.58 16.45 -9.14
C LEU A 18 7.53 17.94 -9.50
N PRO A 19 7.34 18.31 -10.79
CA PRO A 19 7.13 19.69 -11.12
C PRO A 19 5.72 20.07 -10.66
N ARG A 20 5.60 20.82 -9.59
CA ARG A 20 4.38 21.55 -9.30
C ARG A 20 4.35 22.76 -10.23
N LEU A 21 3.55 22.67 -11.28
CA LEU A 21 3.26 23.81 -12.16
C LEU A 21 2.05 24.55 -11.57
N ASP A 22 2.28 25.60 -10.81
CA ASP A 22 1.25 26.55 -10.45
C ASP A 22 1.07 27.51 -11.65
N ALA A 23 0.15 27.19 -12.54
CA ALA A 23 -0.21 28.10 -13.63
C ALA A 23 -1.26 29.09 -13.13
N THR A 24 -0.84 30.27 -12.74
CA THR A 24 -1.74 31.44 -12.71
C THR A 24 -1.94 31.91 -14.15
N THR A 25 -3.19 31.80 -14.65
CA THR A 25 -3.74 32.35 -15.89
C THR A 25 -2.70 32.83 -16.88
N ALA A 26 -2.22 31.95 -17.73
CA ALA A 26 -1.42 32.35 -18.88
C ALA A 26 -2.36 32.87 -19.96
N ALA A 27 -2.02 34.04 -20.51
CA ALA A 27 -2.52 34.44 -21.80
C ALA A 27 -2.27 33.31 -22.81
N THR A 28 -3.29 32.94 -23.55
CA THR A 28 -3.22 31.91 -24.60
C THR A 28 -2.09 32.24 -25.56
N ASN A 29 -1.02 31.46 -25.53
CA ASN A 29 0.04 31.53 -26.52
C ASN A 29 -0.42 30.65 -27.69
N PRO A 30 -0.79 31.23 -28.86
CA PRO A 30 -1.25 30.44 -29.99
C PRO A 30 -0.08 29.68 -30.59
N GLY A 31 0.18 28.47 -30.12
CA GLY A 31 1.27 27.60 -30.56
C GLY A 31 1.68 26.51 -29.55
N LEU A 32 1.22 26.59 -28.33
CA LEU A 32 1.34 25.47 -27.39
C LEU A 32 0.07 24.62 -27.54
N GLY A 33 0.21 23.36 -27.93
CA GLY A 33 -0.88 22.41 -27.96
C GLY A 33 -1.58 22.32 -26.60
N GLU A 34 -2.82 21.86 -26.61
CA GLU A 34 -3.58 21.68 -25.37
C GLU A 34 -2.83 20.81 -24.36
N ALA A 35 -2.98 21.13 -23.08
CA ALA A 35 -2.43 20.30 -22.01
C ALA A 35 -2.99 18.89 -22.09
N GLY A 36 -2.14 17.89 -21.96
CA GLY A 36 -2.57 16.51 -22.05
C GLY A 36 -1.53 15.54 -21.49
N TYR A 37 -1.90 14.27 -21.47
CA TYR A 37 -1.10 13.19 -20.94
C TYR A 37 -0.44 12.38 -22.04
N PHE A 38 0.75 11.87 -21.78
CA PHE A 38 1.45 10.93 -22.64
C PHE A 38 1.48 9.56 -21.98
N GLN A 39 1.21 8.53 -22.77
CA GLN A 39 1.10 7.16 -22.28
C GLN A 39 2.41 6.60 -21.71
N ASN A 40 3.53 7.07 -22.21
CA ASN A 40 4.87 6.69 -21.76
C ASN A 40 5.70 7.94 -21.49
N SER A 41 6.52 7.89 -20.43
CA SER A 41 7.58 8.87 -20.25
C SER A 41 8.65 8.68 -21.33
N THR A 42 9.03 9.76 -21.99
CA THR A 42 10.00 9.76 -23.08
C THR A 42 11.21 10.65 -22.74
N PRO A 43 12.03 10.32 -21.72
CA PRO A 43 13.21 11.09 -21.38
C PRO A 43 14.14 11.19 -22.60
N ALA A 44 14.56 12.39 -22.96
CA ALA A 44 15.47 12.69 -24.07
C ALA A 44 14.99 12.27 -25.49
N THR A 45 13.71 11.97 -25.69
CA THR A 45 13.09 11.72 -26.99
C THR A 45 11.83 12.58 -27.17
N SER A 46 11.31 12.66 -28.40
CA SER A 46 10.05 13.36 -28.65
C SER A 46 8.91 12.66 -27.91
N ASN A 47 8.04 13.43 -27.26
CA ASN A 47 6.81 12.90 -26.69
C ASN A 47 5.96 12.26 -27.79
N GLY A 48 5.30 11.15 -27.47
CA GLY A 48 4.32 10.53 -28.34
C GLY A 48 3.08 11.43 -28.54
N THR A 49 2.03 10.87 -29.12
CA THR A 49 0.76 11.59 -29.32
C THR A 49 0.15 11.97 -27.96
N ASN A 50 -0.22 13.24 -27.81
CA ASN A 50 -0.99 13.71 -26.66
C ASN A 50 -2.33 12.96 -26.60
N GLN A 51 -2.61 12.31 -25.46
CA GLN A 51 -3.83 11.53 -25.21
C GLN A 51 -4.97 12.39 -24.64
N GLY A 52 -4.77 13.70 -24.49
CA GLY A 52 -5.73 14.56 -23.79
C GLY A 52 -5.70 14.39 -22.27
N LEU A 53 -6.75 14.87 -21.59
CA LEU A 53 -6.94 14.63 -20.15
C LEU A 53 -7.31 13.16 -19.91
N PRO A 54 -7.01 12.61 -18.72
CA PRO A 54 -7.45 11.26 -18.40
C PRO A 54 -8.98 11.17 -18.26
N ALA A 55 -9.56 10.04 -18.63
CA ALA A 55 -10.92 9.71 -18.26
C ALA A 55 -11.06 9.69 -16.72
N GLY A 56 -12.26 9.95 -16.21
CA GLY A 56 -12.52 9.97 -14.77
C GLY A 56 -12.21 8.64 -14.07
N ALA A 57 -12.01 8.70 -12.75
CA ALA A 57 -11.94 7.51 -11.92
C ALA A 57 -13.27 6.77 -11.91
N VAL A 58 -13.21 5.43 -11.86
CA VAL A 58 -14.41 4.60 -11.71
C VAL A 58 -14.85 4.59 -10.25
N THR A 59 -16.15 4.81 -10.01
CA THR A 59 -16.76 4.75 -8.69
C THR A 59 -17.49 3.42 -8.53
N PHE A 60 -17.37 2.83 -7.35
CA PHE A 60 -18.00 1.58 -6.94
C PHE A 60 -19.24 1.90 -6.09
N SER A 61 -20.41 1.30 -6.41
CA SER A 61 -21.65 1.53 -5.66
C SER A 61 -21.60 1.00 -4.23
N VAL A 62 -20.75 0.00 -3.99
CA VAL A 62 -20.51 -0.59 -2.69
C VAL A 62 -19.01 -0.50 -2.39
N PRO A 63 -18.59 0.18 -1.32
CA PRO A 63 -17.17 0.21 -0.93
C PRO A 63 -16.69 -1.17 -0.50
N GLY A 64 -15.39 -1.39 -0.62
CA GLY A 64 -14.75 -2.65 -0.22
C GLY A 64 -14.99 -2.99 1.23
N ARG A 65 -15.21 -4.27 1.51
CA ARG A 65 -15.70 -4.74 2.80
C ARG A 65 -15.58 -6.25 2.98
N GLY A 66 -15.74 -6.70 4.21
CA GLY A 66 -16.14 -8.08 4.46
C GLY A 66 -17.65 -8.27 4.21
N PHE A 67 -18.02 -9.41 3.70
CA PHE A 67 -19.43 -9.72 3.38
C PHE A 67 -19.76 -11.20 3.64
N THR A 68 -21.05 -11.48 3.81
CA THR A 68 -21.63 -12.80 3.81
C THR A 68 -22.64 -12.91 2.65
N ASN A 69 -22.83 -14.09 2.10
CA ASN A 69 -23.70 -14.38 0.96
C ASN A 69 -23.20 -13.77 -0.36
N SER A 70 -23.52 -12.52 -0.68
CA SER A 70 -23.11 -11.88 -1.92
C SER A 70 -23.12 -10.35 -1.83
N VAL A 71 -22.35 -9.70 -2.71
CA VAL A 71 -22.41 -8.25 -2.95
C VAL A 71 -22.84 -8.01 -4.39
N SER A 72 -23.84 -7.17 -4.60
CA SER A 72 -24.26 -6.68 -5.91
C SER A 72 -23.60 -5.34 -6.17
N LEU A 73 -22.62 -5.30 -7.10
CA LEU A 73 -21.76 -4.16 -7.35
C LEU A 73 -22.08 -3.51 -8.68
N GLU A 74 -22.31 -2.20 -8.68
CA GLU A 74 -22.38 -1.38 -9.88
C GLU A 74 -21.16 -0.47 -10.00
N LEU A 75 -20.76 -0.22 -11.25
CA LEU A 75 -19.64 0.66 -11.56
C LEU A 75 -20.16 1.88 -12.33
N SER A 76 -19.64 3.05 -12.01
CA SER A 76 -19.97 4.29 -12.70
C SER A 76 -18.74 5.18 -12.91
N VAL A 77 -18.83 6.11 -13.84
CA VAL A 77 -17.77 7.09 -14.12
C VAL A 77 -18.40 8.40 -14.57
N ALA A 78 -17.82 9.53 -14.18
CA ALA A 78 -18.31 10.84 -14.53
C ALA A 78 -18.08 11.22 -16.01
N SER A 79 -17.07 10.62 -16.67
CA SER A 79 -16.76 10.89 -18.08
C SER A 79 -17.87 10.39 -19.00
N PRO A 80 -18.49 11.24 -19.82
CA PRO A 80 -19.58 10.83 -20.72
C PRO A 80 -19.07 9.84 -21.77
N ASN A 81 -19.90 8.86 -22.08
CA ASN A 81 -19.64 7.81 -23.09
C ASN A 81 -18.35 7.00 -22.84
N ALA A 82 -17.87 6.94 -21.60
CA ALA A 82 -16.70 6.15 -21.28
C ALA A 82 -17.04 4.66 -21.15
N ASP A 83 -16.21 3.82 -21.73
CA ASP A 83 -16.22 2.38 -21.51
C ASP A 83 -15.50 2.06 -20.19
N ILE A 84 -16.19 1.43 -19.26
CA ILE A 84 -15.58 0.89 -18.06
C ILE A 84 -15.09 -0.54 -18.36
N ARG A 85 -13.81 -0.79 -18.12
CA ARG A 85 -13.19 -2.12 -18.18
C ARG A 85 -12.79 -2.56 -16.79
N TYR A 86 -13.01 -3.82 -16.47
CA TYR A 86 -12.69 -4.33 -15.15
C TYR A 86 -12.06 -5.73 -15.19
N THR A 87 -11.40 -6.07 -14.08
CA THR A 87 -10.81 -7.39 -13.81
C THR A 87 -11.17 -7.84 -12.40
N THR A 88 -11.22 -9.16 -12.20
CA THR A 88 -11.51 -9.80 -10.91
C THR A 88 -10.33 -10.58 -10.35
N ASN A 89 -9.21 -10.59 -11.08
CA ASN A 89 -8.01 -11.37 -10.78
C ASN A 89 -6.81 -10.52 -10.32
N GLY A 90 -7.04 -9.25 -10.00
CA GLY A 90 -5.99 -8.33 -9.55
C GLY A 90 -5.10 -7.75 -10.67
N ASN A 91 -5.29 -8.12 -11.93
CA ASN A 91 -4.55 -7.52 -13.05
C ASN A 91 -5.03 -6.08 -13.32
N VAL A 92 -4.15 -5.26 -13.89
CA VAL A 92 -4.53 -3.91 -14.35
C VAL A 92 -5.50 -4.03 -15.52
N PRO A 93 -6.70 -3.41 -15.46
CA PRO A 93 -7.62 -3.39 -16.59
C PRO A 93 -7.02 -2.68 -17.79
N ASN A 94 -7.16 -3.28 -18.97
CA ASN A 94 -6.78 -2.72 -20.25
C ASN A 94 -7.98 -2.69 -21.22
N ALA A 95 -7.80 -2.15 -22.41
CA ALA A 95 -8.88 -2.00 -23.39
C ALA A 95 -9.54 -3.33 -23.81
N SER A 96 -8.84 -4.47 -23.65
CA SER A 96 -9.37 -5.80 -23.95
C SER A 96 -9.97 -6.53 -22.74
N SER A 97 -9.90 -5.94 -21.53
CA SER A 97 -10.51 -6.51 -20.33
C SER A 97 -12.04 -6.51 -20.42
N THR A 98 -12.69 -7.25 -19.55
CA THR A 98 -14.16 -7.35 -19.51
C THR A 98 -14.80 -5.96 -19.48
N ARG A 99 -15.73 -5.72 -20.41
CA ARG A 99 -16.51 -4.48 -20.45
C ARG A 99 -17.64 -4.54 -19.44
N TYR A 100 -17.79 -3.51 -18.65
CA TYR A 100 -18.98 -3.33 -17.81
C TYR A 100 -20.17 -2.87 -18.68
N THR A 101 -21.26 -3.62 -18.64
CA THR A 101 -22.42 -3.40 -19.51
C THR A 101 -23.60 -2.71 -18.82
N GLY A 102 -23.41 -2.29 -17.56
CA GLY A 102 -24.48 -1.71 -16.74
C GLY A 102 -25.22 -2.73 -15.87
N ASN A 103 -24.99 -4.03 -16.07
CA ASN A 103 -25.55 -5.05 -15.17
C ASN A 103 -24.70 -5.17 -13.90
N PRO A 104 -25.33 -5.31 -12.72
CA PRO A 104 -24.57 -5.50 -11.48
C PRO A 104 -23.65 -6.71 -11.54
N ILE A 105 -22.44 -6.55 -11.02
CA ILE A 105 -21.47 -7.64 -10.84
C ILE A 105 -21.81 -8.36 -9.54
N SER A 106 -22.13 -9.64 -9.62
CA SER A 106 -22.37 -10.47 -8.44
C SER A 106 -21.07 -10.99 -7.89
N ILE A 107 -20.75 -10.62 -6.65
CA ILE A 107 -19.55 -11.04 -5.92
C ILE A 107 -20.00 -12.06 -4.87
N THR A 108 -19.59 -13.31 -5.03
CA THR A 108 -20.00 -14.45 -4.19
C THR A 108 -18.82 -15.15 -3.50
N SER A 109 -17.59 -14.67 -3.71
CA SER A 109 -16.37 -15.15 -3.07
C SER A 109 -15.38 -14.01 -2.91
N SER A 110 -14.37 -14.20 -2.07
CA SER A 110 -13.30 -13.20 -1.87
C SER A 110 -12.62 -12.87 -3.18
N GLN A 111 -12.61 -11.59 -3.56
CA GLN A 111 -11.96 -11.10 -4.78
C GLN A 111 -11.68 -9.61 -4.74
N ILE A 112 -10.72 -9.19 -5.56
CA ILE A 112 -10.44 -7.78 -5.83
C ILE A 112 -11.04 -7.41 -7.18
N ILE A 113 -11.83 -6.34 -7.21
CA ILE A 113 -12.32 -5.74 -8.45
C ILE A 113 -11.44 -4.53 -8.76
N ARG A 114 -10.84 -4.53 -9.95
CA ARG A 114 -10.10 -3.38 -10.47
C ARG A 114 -10.81 -2.87 -11.71
N ALA A 115 -10.99 -1.56 -11.80
CA ALA A 115 -11.72 -0.95 -12.90
C ALA A 115 -10.99 0.28 -13.44
N ARG A 116 -11.13 0.55 -14.73
CA ARG A 116 -10.55 1.69 -15.42
C ARG A 116 -11.50 2.16 -16.52
N ALA A 117 -11.63 3.47 -16.65
CA ALA A 117 -12.43 4.09 -17.68
C ALA A 117 -11.60 4.39 -18.95
N TYR A 118 -12.21 4.21 -20.09
CA TYR A 118 -11.67 4.54 -21.41
C TYR A 118 -12.70 5.40 -22.16
N SER A 119 -12.27 6.53 -22.69
CA SER A 119 -13.12 7.41 -23.49
C SER A 119 -12.35 7.91 -24.71
N ASN A 120 -13.04 8.05 -25.84
CA ASN A 120 -12.40 8.53 -27.07
C ASN A 120 -11.83 9.93 -26.88
N GLY A 121 -10.59 10.14 -27.31
CA GLY A 121 -9.89 11.41 -27.19
C GLY A 121 -9.34 11.71 -25.79
N LEU A 122 -9.52 10.82 -24.82
CA LEU A 122 -8.95 10.94 -23.47
C LEU A 122 -7.89 9.87 -23.23
N ALA A 123 -6.93 10.17 -22.36
CA ALA A 123 -6.04 9.16 -21.82
C ALA A 123 -6.86 8.16 -20.95
N PRO A 124 -6.42 6.90 -20.80
CA PRO A 124 -7.05 5.97 -19.86
C PRO A 124 -7.12 6.57 -18.45
N GLY A 125 -8.27 6.43 -17.79
CA GLY A 125 -8.46 6.90 -16.42
C GLY A 125 -7.54 6.21 -15.41
N PRO A 126 -7.47 6.67 -14.16
CA PRO A 126 -6.77 5.97 -13.10
C PRO A 126 -7.42 4.60 -12.84
N VAL A 127 -6.65 3.68 -12.30
CA VAL A 127 -7.19 2.39 -11.83
C VAL A 127 -7.84 2.62 -10.47
N SER A 128 -9.15 2.34 -10.39
CA SER A 128 -9.87 2.23 -9.12
C SER A 128 -9.91 0.76 -8.69
N GLU A 129 -9.79 0.47 -7.40
CA GLU A 129 -9.79 -0.90 -6.89
C GLU A 129 -10.49 -1.02 -5.54
N GLU A 130 -11.24 -2.12 -5.36
CA GLU A 130 -11.88 -2.49 -4.11
C GLU A 130 -11.74 -3.99 -3.85
N GLY A 131 -11.43 -4.37 -2.61
CA GLY A 131 -11.37 -5.75 -2.15
C GLY A 131 -12.67 -6.15 -1.43
N TYR A 132 -13.22 -7.28 -1.80
CA TYR A 132 -14.39 -7.87 -1.14
C TYR A 132 -13.97 -9.20 -0.55
N ILE A 133 -14.15 -9.35 0.77
CA ILE A 133 -13.66 -10.49 1.55
C ILE A 133 -14.86 -11.28 2.07
N GLU A 134 -15.06 -12.47 1.56
CA GLU A 134 -16.11 -13.37 2.06
C GLU A 134 -15.79 -13.82 3.49
N LEU A 135 -16.77 -13.70 4.37
CA LEU A 135 -16.66 -14.06 5.77
C LEU A 135 -17.39 -15.38 6.05
N SER A 136 -16.74 -16.30 6.72
CA SER A 136 -17.44 -17.41 7.35
C SER A 136 -18.29 -16.91 8.53
N SER A 137 -19.19 -17.72 9.03
CA SER A 137 -20.00 -17.36 10.21
C SER A 137 -19.16 -17.03 11.44
N SER A 138 -18.00 -17.66 11.60
CA SER A 138 -17.08 -17.37 12.71
C SER A 138 -16.41 -15.99 12.56
N ALA A 139 -16.02 -15.59 11.36
CA ALA A 139 -15.44 -14.28 11.11
C ALA A 139 -16.51 -13.18 11.11
N GLU A 140 -17.72 -13.45 10.65
CA GLU A 140 -18.84 -12.50 10.71
C GLU A 140 -19.19 -12.12 12.16
N SER A 141 -19.17 -13.09 13.07
CA SER A 141 -19.46 -12.87 14.50
C SER A 141 -18.30 -12.24 15.27
N PHE A 142 -17.10 -12.17 14.66
CA PHE A 142 -15.93 -11.59 15.29
C PHE A 142 -16.10 -10.10 15.58
N SER A 143 -15.60 -9.68 16.74
CA SER A 143 -15.52 -8.27 17.13
C SER A 143 -14.32 -8.03 18.03
N SER A 144 -13.73 -6.85 17.95
CA SER A 144 -12.59 -6.43 18.76
C SER A 144 -12.73 -4.98 19.17
N ASP A 145 -12.14 -4.59 20.29
CA ASP A 145 -12.02 -3.19 20.74
C ASP A 145 -10.73 -2.50 20.21
N ILE A 146 -9.94 -3.21 19.43
CA ILE A 146 -8.77 -2.67 18.74
C ILE A 146 -8.94 -2.81 17.21
N PRO A 147 -8.15 -2.07 16.40
CA PRO A 147 -8.16 -2.20 14.95
C PRO A 147 -7.85 -3.61 14.48
N VAL A 148 -8.36 -3.94 13.29
CA VAL A 148 -8.09 -5.23 12.63
C VAL A 148 -7.41 -4.99 11.30
N VAL A 149 -6.40 -5.80 11.00
CA VAL A 149 -5.76 -5.89 9.69
C VAL A 149 -6.07 -7.25 9.08
N ILE A 150 -6.64 -7.26 7.89
CA ILE A 150 -6.77 -8.48 7.10
C ILE A 150 -5.73 -8.44 5.99
N MET A 151 -4.96 -9.51 5.88
CA MET A 151 -4.05 -9.80 4.78
C MET A 151 -4.70 -10.90 3.92
N GLU A 152 -5.29 -10.50 2.79
CA GLU A 152 -6.04 -11.38 1.91
C GLU A 152 -5.27 -11.62 0.61
N ARG A 153 -4.94 -12.88 0.31
CA ARG A 153 -4.23 -13.23 -0.93
C ARG A 153 -5.15 -13.50 -2.11
N PHE A 154 -6.46 -13.57 -1.87
CA PHE A 154 -7.44 -14.01 -2.86
C PHE A 154 -7.03 -15.36 -3.50
N SER A 155 -6.73 -15.43 -4.75
CA SER A 155 -6.25 -16.67 -5.42
C SER A 155 -4.73 -16.66 -5.62
N GLY A 156 -4.03 -15.81 -4.90
CA GLY A 156 -2.59 -15.57 -5.12
C GLY A 156 -2.35 -14.32 -5.96
N GLY A 157 -1.09 -14.07 -6.27
CA GLY A 157 -0.66 -12.91 -7.05
C GLY A 157 0.83 -12.95 -7.31
N PRO A 158 1.39 -11.97 -8.02
CA PRO A 158 2.81 -11.95 -8.35
C PRO A 158 3.66 -11.88 -7.08
N THR A 159 4.84 -12.48 -7.14
CA THR A 159 5.90 -12.22 -6.16
C THR A 159 6.75 -11.07 -6.68
N ALA A 160 6.94 -10.04 -5.87
CA ALA A 160 7.78 -8.91 -6.24
C ALA A 160 9.25 -9.31 -6.30
N SER A 161 10.05 -8.51 -7.03
CA SER A 161 11.50 -8.70 -7.15
C SER A 161 12.26 -8.70 -5.81
N ASN A 162 11.69 -8.06 -4.78
CA ASN A 162 12.24 -8.05 -3.41
C ASN A 162 11.83 -9.27 -2.56
N GLY A 163 11.20 -10.29 -3.16
CA GLY A 163 10.77 -11.53 -2.52
C GLY A 163 9.53 -11.39 -1.64
N LYS A 164 8.78 -10.29 -1.72
CA LYS A 164 7.48 -10.14 -1.03
C LYS A 164 6.37 -10.83 -1.85
N ALA A 165 5.55 -11.62 -1.20
CA ALA A 165 4.35 -12.21 -1.80
C ALA A 165 3.23 -11.18 -1.87
N TYR A 166 2.44 -11.22 -2.94
CA TYR A 166 1.27 -10.36 -3.10
C TYR A 166 0.24 -10.59 -2.00
N VAL A 167 -0.40 -9.50 -1.59
CA VAL A 167 -1.50 -9.48 -0.65
C VAL A 167 -2.34 -8.21 -0.85
N PHE A 168 -3.61 -8.27 -0.51
CA PHE A 168 -4.45 -7.10 -0.30
C PHE A 168 -4.57 -6.86 1.21
N PHE A 169 -4.31 -5.63 1.63
CA PHE A 169 -4.49 -5.19 3.01
C PHE A 169 -5.84 -4.49 3.15
N ALA A 170 -6.66 -4.95 4.10
CA ALA A 170 -7.84 -4.24 4.54
C ALA A 170 -7.67 -3.86 6.02
N PHE A 171 -7.73 -2.57 6.29
CA PHE A 171 -7.58 -1.98 7.62
C PHE A 171 -8.96 -1.58 8.14
N PHE A 172 -9.36 -2.16 9.27
CA PHE A 172 -10.62 -1.85 9.93
C PHE A 172 -10.35 -1.12 11.24
N GLU A 173 -11.00 -0.01 11.43
CA GLU A 173 -10.93 0.76 12.67
C GLU A 173 -12.16 0.51 13.53
N PRO A 174 -12.04 0.68 14.87
CA PRO A 174 -13.20 0.67 15.75
C PRO A 174 -14.21 1.76 15.34
N ASP A 175 -15.46 1.39 15.31
CA ASP A 175 -16.55 2.34 15.11
C ASP A 175 -16.48 3.46 16.15
N PRO A 176 -16.50 4.74 15.77
CA PRO A 176 -16.25 5.85 16.68
C PRO A 176 -17.34 6.01 17.76
N VAL A 177 -18.51 5.39 17.59
CA VAL A 177 -19.61 5.45 18.54
C VAL A 177 -19.58 4.29 19.53
N THR A 178 -19.35 3.08 19.00
CA THR A 178 -19.40 1.85 19.81
C THR A 178 -18.04 1.41 20.33
N GLY A 179 -16.95 1.91 19.76
CA GLY A 179 -15.59 1.47 20.06
C GLY A 179 -15.25 0.06 19.56
N ILE A 180 -16.13 -0.54 18.75
CA ILE A 180 -16.00 -1.94 18.32
C ILE A 180 -15.71 -2.06 16.83
N THR A 181 -14.66 -2.78 16.50
CA THR A 181 -14.33 -3.20 15.12
C THR A 181 -15.13 -4.43 14.73
N ARG A 182 -15.74 -4.40 13.55
CA ARG A 182 -16.43 -5.53 12.93
C ARG A 182 -16.02 -5.70 11.48
N LEU A 183 -15.91 -6.94 11.02
CA LEU A 183 -15.41 -7.25 9.68
C LEU A 183 -16.49 -7.14 8.59
N ASN A 184 -17.76 -7.21 8.92
CA ASN A 184 -18.89 -7.08 7.98
C ASN A 184 -19.24 -5.61 7.62
N LYS A 185 -18.34 -4.69 7.91
CA LYS A 185 -18.42 -3.26 7.57
C LYS A 185 -17.43 -2.90 6.46
N PRO A 186 -17.55 -1.75 5.82
CA PRO A 186 -16.48 -1.20 5.00
C PRO A 186 -15.20 -1.06 5.83
N TYR A 187 -14.06 -1.39 5.22
CA TYR A 187 -12.77 -1.07 5.83
C TYR A 187 -12.46 0.43 5.71
N SER A 188 -11.66 0.97 6.60
CA SER A 188 -11.23 2.38 6.57
C SER A 188 -10.19 2.65 5.48
N LEU A 189 -9.35 1.66 5.18
CA LEU A 189 -8.32 1.73 4.15
C LEU A 189 -8.12 0.35 3.53
N GLY A 190 -8.16 0.28 2.19
CA GLY A 190 -7.82 -0.89 1.42
C GLY A 190 -6.70 -0.60 0.43
N THR A 191 -5.74 -1.50 0.31
CA THR A 191 -4.66 -1.35 -0.66
C THR A 191 -4.01 -2.68 -1.00
N ARG A 192 -3.49 -2.75 -2.21
CA ARG A 192 -2.61 -3.83 -2.64
C ARG A 192 -1.25 -3.68 -1.98
N GLY A 193 -0.54 -4.77 -1.85
CA GLY A 193 0.83 -4.72 -1.38
C GLY A 193 1.52 -6.06 -1.39
N GLY A 194 2.64 -6.11 -0.71
CA GLY A 194 3.43 -7.30 -0.54
C GLY A 194 3.82 -7.53 0.91
N TYR A 195 4.00 -8.78 1.27
CA TYR A 195 4.50 -9.14 2.59
C TYR A 195 5.56 -10.23 2.53
N LYS A 196 6.41 -10.27 3.52
CA LYS A 196 7.33 -11.37 3.77
C LYS A 196 7.58 -11.55 5.26
N THR A 197 7.85 -12.78 5.66
CA THR A 197 8.32 -13.06 7.02
C THR A 197 9.64 -12.34 7.28
N ARG A 198 9.75 -11.71 8.43
CA ARG A 198 10.97 -11.02 8.85
C ARG A 198 11.60 -11.67 10.08
N GLY A 199 12.86 -11.38 10.25
CA GLY A 199 13.69 -11.89 11.34
C GLY A 199 14.68 -12.94 10.85
N SER A 200 15.77 -13.11 11.60
CA SER A 200 16.75 -14.17 11.38
C SER A 200 16.28 -15.44 12.11
N SER A 201 16.75 -15.67 13.33
CA SER A 201 16.31 -16.78 14.17
C SER A 201 14.80 -16.73 14.49
N SER A 202 14.23 -15.55 14.66
CA SER A 202 12.81 -15.35 14.94
C SER A 202 11.87 -15.68 13.77
N SER A 203 12.39 -15.83 12.56
CA SER A 203 11.59 -16.32 11.42
C SER A 203 11.17 -17.79 11.60
N GLY A 204 11.85 -18.54 12.48
CA GLY A 204 11.49 -19.91 12.86
C GLY A 204 10.39 -20.01 13.92
N PHE A 205 9.99 -18.89 14.56
CA PHE A 205 8.96 -18.94 15.60
C PHE A 205 7.60 -19.28 15.02
N GLU A 206 6.75 -19.86 15.84
CA GLU A 206 5.39 -20.20 15.45
C GLU A 206 4.62 -18.95 15.00
N LYS A 207 4.62 -17.89 15.81
CA LYS A 207 4.01 -16.62 15.45
C LYS A 207 5.03 -15.74 14.70
N LYS A 208 4.80 -15.56 13.41
CA LYS A 208 5.73 -14.84 12.52
C LYS A 208 5.58 -13.33 12.63
N ALA A 209 6.68 -12.60 12.53
CA ALA A 209 6.64 -11.17 12.24
C ALA A 209 6.71 -10.95 10.73
N TYR A 210 6.06 -9.88 10.23
CA TYR A 210 6.01 -9.57 8.81
C TYR A 210 6.52 -8.18 8.51
N SER A 211 7.28 -8.05 7.40
CA SER A 211 7.45 -6.78 6.69
C SER A 211 6.35 -6.69 5.67
N ILE A 212 5.67 -5.58 5.62
CA ILE A 212 4.62 -5.28 4.66
C ILE A 212 4.95 -4.00 3.89
N GLU A 213 4.47 -3.89 2.68
CA GLU A 213 4.71 -2.77 1.77
C GLU A 213 3.47 -2.54 0.93
N ALA A 214 2.91 -1.33 0.95
CA ALA A 214 1.79 -0.98 0.10
C ALA A 214 2.27 -0.67 -1.33
N TRP A 215 1.47 -1.08 -2.33
CA TRP A 215 1.81 -0.97 -3.75
C TRP A 215 0.75 -0.24 -4.56
N ASN A 216 1.23 0.57 -5.51
CA ASN A 216 0.41 1.13 -6.56
C ASN A 216 0.09 0.09 -7.65
N GLU A 217 -0.59 0.51 -8.73
CA GLU A 217 -0.99 -0.36 -9.84
C GLU A 217 0.17 -1.03 -10.58
N ASN A 218 1.39 -0.51 -10.45
CA ASN A 218 2.62 -1.02 -11.08
C ASN A 218 3.48 -1.85 -10.12
N ASN A 219 2.95 -2.24 -8.94
CA ASN A 219 3.65 -2.95 -7.87
C ASN A 219 4.88 -2.18 -7.34
N ARG A 220 4.81 -0.85 -7.34
CA ARG A 220 5.80 0.04 -6.72
C ARG A 220 5.24 0.65 -5.46
N ASN A 221 6.11 1.19 -4.62
CA ASN A 221 5.74 1.84 -3.37
C ASN A 221 4.56 2.81 -3.55
N LYS A 222 3.63 2.71 -2.63
CA LYS A 222 2.48 3.59 -2.48
C LYS A 222 2.40 3.99 -1.02
N ASP A 223 2.51 5.29 -0.76
CA ASP A 223 2.37 5.78 0.60
C ASP A 223 0.90 5.69 1.04
N ILE A 224 0.71 5.23 2.26
CA ILE A 224 -0.59 5.07 2.92
C ILE A 224 -0.48 5.55 4.36
N SER A 225 -1.60 6.04 4.91
CA SER A 225 -1.72 6.51 6.28
C SER A 225 -2.64 5.58 7.10
N PRO A 226 -2.20 4.37 7.47
CA PRO A 226 -3.01 3.46 8.27
C PRO A 226 -3.15 3.99 9.70
N PHE A 227 -4.38 3.96 10.23
CA PHE A 227 -4.68 4.35 11.61
C PHE A 227 -4.25 5.79 11.98
N GLY A 228 -4.25 6.70 11.00
CA GLY A 228 -3.83 8.09 11.18
C GLY A 228 -2.33 8.28 11.44
N MET A 229 -1.50 7.26 11.19
CA MET A 229 -0.04 7.42 11.23
C MET A 229 0.46 8.11 9.96
N PRO A 230 1.60 8.83 10.02
CA PRO A 230 2.18 9.48 8.85
C PRO A 230 2.35 8.57 7.65
N GLU A 231 2.17 9.12 6.45
CA GLU A 231 2.21 8.37 5.20
C GLU A 231 3.57 7.71 4.97
N GLU A 232 3.52 6.46 4.55
CA GLU A 232 4.68 5.68 4.13
C GLU A 232 4.21 4.39 3.43
N SER A 233 5.07 3.77 2.67
CA SER A 233 4.79 2.50 2.01
C SER A 233 5.16 1.27 2.84
N ASP A 234 6.19 1.37 3.68
CA ASP A 234 6.78 0.25 4.43
C ASP A 234 6.36 0.24 5.91
N TRP A 235 5.82 -0.92 6.34
CA TRP A 235 5.33 -1.13 7.71
C TRP A 235 5.77 -2.49 8.27
N ILE A 236 5.55 -2.70 9.56
CA ILE A 236 5.90 -3.93 10.26
C ILE A 236 4.71 -4.42 11.08
N LEU A 237 4.42 -5.71 10.96
CA LEU A 237 3.60 -6.45 11.92
C LEU A 237 4.55 -7.25 12.83
N ASN A 238 4.73 -6.78 14.06
CA ASN A 238 5.65 -7.36 15.01
C ASN A 238 4.95 -8.31 15.98
N ALA A 239 5.47 -9.53 16.14
CA ALA A 239 4.85 -10.60 16.92
C ALA A 239 5.86 -11.36 17.78
N ARG A 240 6.72 -10.67 18.49
CA ARG A 240 7.77 -11.30 19.31
C ARG A 240 7.25 -11.93 20.61
N SER A 241 6.14 -12.67 20.52
CA SER A 241 5.45 -13.27 21.68
C SER A 241 6.31 -14.22 22.51
N GLN A 242 7.37 -14.78 21.93
CA GLN A 242 8.28 -15.68 22.64
C GLN A 242 9.20 -14.95 23.63
N PHE A 243 9.58 -13.71 23.35
CA PHE A 243 10.40 -12.86 24.20
C PHE A 243 9.62 -11.82 25.00
N ASP A 244 8.46 -11.42 24.48
CA ASP A 244 7.55 -10.48 25.10
C ASP A 244 6.10 -10.96 24.87
N ARG A 245 5.61 -11.75 25.82
CA ARG A 245 4.27 -12.34 25.75
C ARG A 245 3.16 -11.28 25.79
N SER A 246 3.44 -10.12 26.39
CA SER A 246 2.51 -9.01 26.45
C SER A 246 2.48 -8.18 25.17
N LEU A 247 3.50 -8.29 24.30
CA LEU A 247 3.78 -7.43 23.13
C LEU A 247 3.95 -5.93 23.48
N MET A 248 4.02 -5.57 24.75
CA MET A 248 3.93 -4.19 25.22
C MET A 248 5.30 -3.51 25.35
N ARG A 249 6.40 -4.25 25.51
CA ARG A 249 7.71 -3.66 25.85
C ARG A 249 8.17 -2.66 24.79
N ASN A 250 8.15 -3.05 23.52
CA ASN A 250 8.54 -2.16 22.44
C ASN A 250 7.59 -0.98 22.30
N ALA A 251 6.27 -1.23 22.31
CA ALA A 251 5.27 -0.17 22.21
C ALA A 251 5.40 0.84 23.35
N PHE A 252 5.64 0.36 24.58
CA PHE A 252 5.83 1.21 25.75
C PHE A 252 7.07 2.09 25.64
N ILE A 253 8.25 1.49 25.34
CA ILE A 253 9.50 2.26 25.30
C ILE A 253 9.52 3.24 24.12
N TYR A 254 8.93 2.89 22.97
CA TYR A 254 8.83 3.81 21.84
C TYR A 254 7.88 4.98 22.13
N ASN A 255 6.74 4.70 22.76
CA ASN A 255 5.83 5.75 23.20
C ASN A 255 6.51 6.70 24.20
N LEU A 256 7.22 6.16 25.19
CA LEU A 256 7.96 6.96 26.17
C LEU A 256 9.04 7.82 25.48
N SER A 257 9.78 7.27 24.51
CA SER A 257 10.78 8.02 23.75
C SER A 257 10.13 9.20 23.00
N ASN A 258 9.04 8.97 22.31
CA ASN A 258 8.31 10.02 21.60
C ASN A 258 7.78 11.12 22.56
N GLN A 259 7.33 10.75 23.76
CA GLN A 259 6.91 11.71 24.79
C GLN A 259 8.06 12.59 25.31
N THR A 260 9.30 12.11 25.23
CA THR A 260 10.50 12.91 25.57
C THR A 260 11.02 13.76 24.40
N GLY A 261 10.27 13.81 23.28
CA GLY A 261 10.66 14.56 22.08
C GLY A 261 11.73 13.87 21.22
N ARG A 262 12.00 12.58 21.46
CA ARG A 262 12.94 11.79 20.66
C ARG A 262 12.17 10.78 19.81
N TYR A 263 12.31 10.88 18.50
CA TYR A 263 11.63 9.98 17.59
C TYR A 263 11.91 8.51 17.93
N ALA A 264 10.84 7.75 18.02
CA ALA A 264 10.85 6.29 17.99
C ALA A 264 9.63 5.83 17.18
N MET A 265 9.66 4.60 16.68
CA MET A 265 8.60 4.05 15.84
C MET A 265 7.22 4.17 16.50
N ARG A 266 6.27 4.79 15.81
CA ARG A 266 4.88 4.82 16.25
C ARG A 266 4.27 3.43 16.15
N THR A 267 3.42 3.08 17.08
CA THR A 267 2.84 1.73 17.17
C THR A 267 1.33 1.75 17.39
N ARG A 268 0.66 0.69 16.91
CA ARG A 268 -0.74 0.39 17.22
C ARG A 268 -0.86 -1.11 17.49
N PHE A 269 -1.65 -1.49 18.47
CA PHE A 269 -2.06 -2.89 18.61
C PHE A 269 -3.17 -3.18 17.61
N VAL A 270 -3.08 -4.31 16.94
CA VAL A 270 -4.05 -4.74 15.93
C VAL A 270 -4.31 -6.23 16.06
N GLU A 271 -5.51 -6.67 15.73
CA GLU A 271 -5.77 -8.08 15.42
C GLU A 271 -5.35 -8.36 13.98
N LEU A 272 -4.74 -9.50 13.73
CA LEU A 272 -4.32 -9.92 12.39
C LEU A 272 -5.08 -11.15 11.93
N PHE A 273 -5.61 -11.06 10.71
CA PHE A 273 -6.06 -12.21 9.92
C PHE A 273 -5.15 -12.35 8.71
N LEU A 274 -4.73 -13.57 8.39
CA LEU A 274 -3.92 -13.90 7.23
C LEU A 274 -4.56 -15.03 6.44
N ASN A 275 -5.34 -14.69 5.43
CA ASN A 275 -5.93 -15.67 4.52
C ASN A 275 -5.00 -15.91 3.32
N THR A 276 -4.47 -17.12 3.22
CA THR A 276 -3.57 -17.54 2.13
C THR A 276 -4.17 -18.65 1.27
N ASN A 277 -5.33 -19.16 1.63
CA ASN A 277 -5.95 -20.32 0.99
C ASN A 277 -7.01 -19.97 -0.07
N GLY A 278 -7.45 -18.69 -0.14
CA GLY A 278 -8.44 -18.20 -1.12
C GLY A 278 -9.89 -18.59 -0.78
N GLY A 279 -10.14 -19.17 0.39
CA GLY A 279 -11.49 -19.46 0.90
C GLY A 279 -12.10 -18.26 1.65
N SER A 280 -13.28 -18.46 2.23
CA SER A 280 -13.88 -17.47 3.13
C SER A 280 -13.04 -17.29 4.39
N LEU A 281 -12.88 -16.04 4.81
CA LEU A 281 -12.12 -15.69 6.01
C LEU A 281 -12.72 -16.33 7.24
N SER A 282 -11.90 -16.96 8.08
CA SER A 282 -12.33 -17.70 9.24
C SER A 282 -11.68 -17.21 10.54
N TYR A 283 -12.47 -17.22 11.63
CA TYR A 283 -11.98 -16.93 12.98
C TYR A 283 -11.96 -18.22 13.82
N GLY A 284 -10.86 -18.41 14.53
CA GLY A 284 -10.67 -19.58 15.39
C GLY A 284 -9.25 -19.63 15.94
N THR A 285 -8.78 -20.82 16.29
CA THR A 285 -7.40 -20.97 16.74
C THR A 285 -6.45 -20.80 15.55
N ARG A 286 -5.27 -20.23 15.79
CA ARG A 286 -4.25 -19.96 14.79
C ARG A 286 -3.87 -21.16 13.90
N SER A 287 -3.97 -22.37 14.43
CA SER A 287 -3.66 -23.60 13.69
C SER A 287 -4.80 -24.09 12.79
N SER A 288 -6.02 -23.56 12.94
CA SER A 288 -7.23 -24.05 12.27
C SER A 288 -8.03 -22.95 11.53
N ALA A 289 -7.61 -21.70 11.62
CA ALA A 289 -8.31 -20.57 11.04
C ALA A 289 -7.31 -19.50 10.57
N ASP A 290 -7.83 -18.45 9.90
CA ASP A 290 -7.01 -17.37 9.36
C ASP A 290 -6.61 -16.32 10.41
N TYR A 291 -7.17 -16.40 11.60
CA TYR A 291 -6.83 -15.50 12.70
C TYR A 291 -5.43 -15.79 13.26
N ASP A 292 -4.52 -14.83 13.18
CA ASP A 292 -3.13 -14.97 13.63
C ASP A 292 -2.85 -14.29 15.00
N GLY A 293 -3.86 -13.63 15.58
CA GLY A 293 -3.81 -13.01 16.91
C GLY A 293 -3.39 -11.55 16.92
N VAL A 294 -3.11 -11.03 18.12
CA VAL A 294 -2.73 -9.62 18.33
C VAL A 294 -1.30 -9.37 17.89
N TYR A 295 -1.09 -8.29 17.17
CA TYR A 295 0.21 -7.80 16.68
C TYR A 295 0.45 -6.36 17.12
N THR A 296 1.73 -5.98 17.19
CA THR A 296 2.11 -4.57 17.19
C THR A 296 2.36 -4.13 15.77
N PHE A 297 1.41 -3.42 15.17
CA PHE A 297 1.61 -2.72 13.91
C PHE A 297 2.48 -1.50 14.17
N MET A 298 3.52 -1.28 13.35
CA MET A 298 4.50 -0.25 13.63
C MET A 298 5.20 0.24 12.37
N GLU A 299 5.73 1.44 12.46
CA GLU A 299 6.59 2.02 11.45
C GLU A 299 7.85 1.19 11.23
N LYS A 300 8.35 1.17 10.02
CA LYS A 300 9.70 0.72 9.71
C LYS A 300 10.65 1.92 9.81
N ILE A 301 11.76 1.79 10.50
CA ILE A 301 12.79 2.84 10.52
C ILE A 301 13.25 3.08 9.08
N SER A 302 13.10 4.30 8.62
CA SER A 302 13.54 4.78 7.31
C SER A 302 13.91 6.26 7.42
N ARG A 303 14.69 6.73 6.45
CA ARG A 303 14.94 8.15 6.29
C ARG A 303 13.72 8.78 5.64
N ASP A 304 13.05 9.62 6.37
CA ASP A 304 11.90 10.37 5.92
C ASP A 304 11.66 11.56 6.86
N GLN A 305 11.02 12.63 6.38
CA GLN A 305 10.71 13.82 7.17
C GLN A 305 9.83 13.50 8.39
N GLU A 306 8.89 12.58 8.23
CA GLU A 306 7.97 12.18 9.29
C GLU A 306 8.51 11.02 10.17
N ARG A 307 9.71 10.50 9.85
CA ARG A 307 10.36 9.39 10.57
C ARG A 307 11.71 9.80 11.09
N VAL A 308 12.80 9.39 10.42
CA VAL A 308 14.15 9.86 10.77
C VAL A 308 14.53 10.94 9.77
N ASP A 309 14.34 12.20 10.18
CA ASP A 309 14.61 13.38 9.35
C ASP A 309 16.12 13.68 9.32
N VAL A 310 16.83 12.98 8.43
CA VAL A 310 18.25 13.17 8.19
C VAL A 310 18.52 13.31 6.70
N GLU A 311 19.48 14.15 6.34
CA GLU A 311 19.88 14.31 4.95
C GLU A 311 20.43 13.00 4.35
N ARG A 312 20.14 12.79 3.08
CA ARG A 312 20.69 11.65 2.35
C ARG A 312 22.18 11.86 2.11
N LEU A 313 22.99 10.93 2.55
CA LEU A 313 24.42 10.86 2.22
C LEU A 313 24.61 9.88 1.04
N PRO A 314 24.83 10.37 -0.19
CA PRO A 314 25.12 9.49 -1.34
C PRO A 314 26.53 8.88 -1.21
N ASP A 315 26.70 7.65 -1.70
CA ASP A 315 27.99 6.93 -1.69
C ASP A 315 29.12 7.69 -2.41
N SER A 316 28.77 8.63 -3.27
CA SER A 316 29.72 9.50 -3.98
C SER A 316 30.29 10.62 -3.14
N VAL A 317 29.74 10.88 -1.95
CA VAL A 317 30.17 11.94 -1.04
C VAL A 317 31.09 11.33 0.01
N SER A 318 32.39 11.62 -0.06
CA SER A 318 33.44 11.08 0.82
C SER A 318 34.27 12.11 1.53
N SER A 319 33.93 13.40 1.43
CA SER A 319 34.71 14.50 2.04
C SER A 319 33.81 15.59 2.60
N GLU A 320 34.39 16.38 3.52
CA GLU A 320 33.77 17.58 4.06
C GLU A 320 33.45 18.63 2.98
N PRO A 321 32.34 19.40 3.12
CA PRO A 321 31.36 19.35 4.23
C PRO A 321 30.26 18.30 4.01
N GLY A 322 30.25 17.57 2.91
CA GLY A 322 29.16 16.69 2.52
C GLY A 322 28.96 15.49 3.44
N ILE A 323 30.02 15.06 4.15
CA ILE A 323 29.95 13.96 5.13
C ILE A 323 29.43 14.39 6.51
N THR A 324 29.15 15.66 6.74
CA THR A 324 28.59 16.16 8.02
C THR A 324 27.11 15.89 8.18
N GLY A 325 26.47 15.19 7.24
CA GLY A 325 25.07 14.86 7.25
C GLY A 325 24.61 13.95 8.38
N GLY A 326 23.32 13.62 8.37
CA GLY A 326 22.74 12.75 9.37
C GLY A 326 23.07 11.28 9.14
N TYR A 327 23.25 10.54 10.22
CA TYR A 327 23.57 9.11 10.21
C TYR A 327 22.53 8.33 11.00
N ILE A 328 22.15 7.16 10.50
CA ILE A 328 21.42 6.13 11.25
C ILE A 328 22.41 5.02 11.59
N MET A 329 22.75 4.89 12.87
CA MET A 329 23.60 3.81 13.36
C MET A 329 22.75 2.63 13.80
N LYS A 330 23.11 1.42 13.35
CA LYS A 330 22.48 0.19 13.81
C LYS A 330 23.50 -0.65 14.60
N ILE A 331 23.03 -1.24 15.69
CA ILE A 331 23.75 -2.30 16.40
C ILE A 331 22.99 -3.58 16.10
N ASP A 332 23.51 -4.38 15.18
CA ASP A 332 22.87 -5.60 14.68
C ASP A 332 23.98 -6.61 14.28
N ARG A 333 23.55 -7.82 13.90
CA ARG A 333 24.49 -8.74 13.25
C ARG A 333 24.95 -8.15 11.91
N LEU A 334 26.13 -8.56 11.48
CA LEU A 334 26.62 -8.22 10.14
C LEU A 334 25.85 -9.04 9.10
N ASP A 335 25.22 -8.35 8.16
CA ASP A 335 24.69 -8.96 6.95
C ASP A 335 25.75 -8.91 5.82
N PRO A 336 25.64 -9.74 4.75
CA PRO A 336 26.56 -9.67 3.63
C PRO A 336 26.61 -8.26 3.03
N GLY A 337 27.82 -7.66 3.03
CA GLY A 337 28.05 -6.28 2.58
C GLY A 337 28.12 -5.24 3.68
N ASP A 338 27.81 -5.58 4.92
CA ASP A 338 28.02 -4.69 6.06
C ASP A 338 29.51 -4.57 6.40
N GLY A 339 29.99 -3.33 6.59
CA GLY A 339 31.32 -3.08 7.14
C GLY A 339 31.36 -3.40 8.64
N GLY A 340 32.28 -4.27 9.07
CA GLY A 340 32.54 -4.47 10.49
C GLY A 340 33.27 -3.26 11.08
N LEU A 341 32.86 -2.78 12.26
CA LEU A 341 33.71 -1.92 13.08
C LEU A 341 34.79 -2.83 13.67
N SER A 342 36.05 -2.68 13.22
CA SER A 342 37.19 -3.24 13.93
C SER A 342 37.39 -2.42 15.19
N ALA A 343 37.40 -3.07 16.36
CA ALA A 343 37.78 -2.47 17.62
C ALA A 343 39.26 -2.16 17.64
#